data_b5ce55fb21769b169c55dbaafbed0f67
#
_entry.id   b5ce55fb21769b169c55dbaafbed0f67
#
_cell.length_a   1.000
_cell.length_b   1.000
_cell.length_c   1.000
_cell.angle_alpha   90.00
_cell.angle_beta   90.00
_cell.angle_gamma   90.00
#
_symmetry.space_group_name_H-M   'P 1'
#
loop_
_entity.id
_entity.type
_entity.pdbx_description
1 polymer ?
#
loop_
_entity_poly.entity_id
_entity_poly.type
_entity_poly.pdbx_seq_one_letter_code
_entity_poly.pdbx_strand_id
1 'polypeptide(L)' 'MSRKAFNFYRSYFDVGCELSDKDRLAFYDAIITLQFTAKSTPLKGTAKFAFLSQKHSIDAQIKGYYDKTKDPIFTPYQGG' A
#
# COMPACT_ATOMS: atom_id res chain seq x y z
N MET A 1 11.65 14.71 -3.48
CA MET A 1 12.29 13.51 -4.06
C MET A 1 11.29 12.37 -4.17
N SER A 2 11.32 11.63 -5.25
CA SER A 2 10.39 10.51 -5.45
C SER A 2 10.95 9.23 -4.85
N ARG A 3 10.07 8.48 -4.18
CA ARG A 3 10.41 7.15 -3.70
C ARG A 3 10.58 6.20 -4.88
N LYS A 4 11.71 5.51 -4.95
CA LYS A 4 12.04 4.66 -6.11
C LYS A 4 11.72 3.18 -5.92
N ALA A 5 11.51 2.75 -4.68
CA ALA A 5 11.27 1.34 -4.37
C ALA A 5 10.56 1.21 -3.03
N PHE A 6 9.91 0.07 -2.85
CA PHE A 6 9.38 -0.31 -1.56
C PHE A 6 9.41 -1.85 -1.45
N ASN A 7 9.22 -2.38 -0.25
CA ASN A 7 9.21 -3.82 -0.04
C ASN A 7 7.82 -4.39 -0.31
N PHE A 8 7.72 -5.27 -1.31
CA PHE A 8 6.49 -6.02 -1.57
C PHE A 8 6.59 -7.34 -0.81
N TYR A 9 5.94 -7.40 0.35
CA TYR A 9 6.06 -8.54 1.24
C TYR A 9 5.35 -9.77 0.69
N ARG A 10 5.83 -10.94 1.09
CA ARG A 10 5.21 -12.21 0.73
C ARG A 10 3.73 -12.24 1.10
N SER A 11 3.35 -11.63 2.23
CA SER A 11 1.96 -11.60 2.65
C SER A 11 1.05 -10.90 1.64
N TYR A 12 1.54 -9.89 0.93
CA TYR A 12 0.76 -9.22 -0.13
C TYR A 12 0.49 -10.19 -1.27
N PHE A 13 1.51 -10.93 -1.66
CA PHE A 13 1.40 -11.93 -2.71
C PHE A 13 0.41 -13.03 -2.32
N ASP A 14 0.55 -13.56 -1.11
CA ASP A 14 -0.31 -14.65 -0.64
C ASP A 14 -1.78 -14.22 -0.58
N VAL A 15 -2.07 -13.02 -0.06
CA VAL A 15 -3.43 -12.49 -0.04
C VAL A 15 -3.95 -12.30 -1.46
N GLY A 16 -3.13 -11.76 -2.35
CA GLY A 16 -3.52 -11.56 -3.75
C GLY A 16 -3.87 -12.85 -4.45
N CYS A 17 -3.17 -13.95 -4.12
CA CYS A 17 -3.45 -15.25 -4.73
C CYS A 17 -4.86 -15.78 -4.39
N GLU A 18 -5.46 -15.31 -3.30
CA GLU A 18 -6.79 -15.71 -2.89
C GLU A 18 -7.89 -14.89 -3.57
N LEU A 19 -7.53 -13.87 -4.34
CA LEU A 19 -8.48 -12.96 -4.96
C LEU A 19 -8.71 -13.34 -6.43
N SER A 20 -9.88 -12.93 -6.97
CA SER A 20 -10.09 -12.98 -8.40
C SER A 20 -9.08 -12.09 -9.12
N ASP A 21 -8.90 -12.28 -10.42
CA ASP A 21 -7.97 -11.47 -11.19
C ASP A 21 -8.29 -9.98 -11.08
N LYS A 22 -9.57 -9.63 -11.14
CA LYS A 22 -10.00 -8.24 -11.03
C LYS A 22 -9.67 -7.65 -9.66
N ASP A 23 -10.01 -8.38 -8.60
CA ASP A 23 -9.78 -7.92 -7.24
C ASP A 23 -8.29 -7.89 -6.90
N ARG A 24 -7.52 -8.85 -7.42
CA ARG A 24 -6.08 -8.89 -7.24
C ARG A 24 -5.41 -7.67 -7.87
N LEU A 25 -5.81 -7.33 -9.10
CA LEU A 25 -5.27 -6.15 -9.76
C LEU A 25 -5.57 -4.89 -8.96
N ALA A 26 -6.82 -4.74 -8.51
CA ALA A 26 -7.21 -3.57 -7.71
C ALA A 26 -6.43 -3.51 -6.40
N PHE A 27 -6.24 -4.65 -5.73
CA PHE A 27 -5.50 -4.77 -4.49
C PHE A 27 -4.03 -4.37 -4.68
N TYR A 28 -3.37 -4.93 -5.69
CA TYR A 28 -1.96 -4.61 -5.95
C TYR A 28 -1.78 -3.15 -6.37
N ASP A 29 -2.66 -2.64 -7.24
CA ASP A 29 -2.59 -1.24 -7.67
C ASP A 29 -2.74 -0.29 -6.48
N ALA A 30 -3.64 -0.61 -5.54
CA ALA A 30 -3.83 0.22 -4.36
C ALA A 30 -2.56 0.27 -3.49
N ILE A 31 -1.90 -0.89 -3.30
CA ILE A 31 -0.66 -0.95 -2.54
C ILE A 31 0.43 -0.13 -3.23
N ILE A 32 0.63 -0.36 -4.52
CA ILE A 32 1.71 0.28 -5.28
C ILE A 32 1.48 1.79 -5.34
N THR A 33 0.26 2.21 -5.63
CA THR A 33 -0.07 3.64 -5.73
C THR A 33 0.18 4.34 -4.39
N LEU A 34 -0.27 3.75 -3.30
CA LEU A 34 -0.08 4.36 -1.98
C LEU A 34 1.41 4.46 -1.63
N GLN A 35 2.18 3.40 -1.90
CA GLN A 35 3.61 3.38 -1.58
C GLN A 35 4.41 4.41 -2.38
N PHE A 36 4.06 4.62 -3.64
CA PHE A 36 4.82 5.56 -4.48
C PHE A 36 4.30 6.98 -4.47
N THR A 37 3.02 7.18 -4.19
CA THR A 37 2.41 8.51 -4.35
C THR A 37 1.74 9.06 -3.10
N ALA A 38 1.63 8.28 -2.04
CA ALA A 38 0.89 8.61 -0.82
C ALA A 38 -0.60 8.83 -1.05
N LYS A 39 -1.12 8.43 -2.22
CA LYS A 39 -2.54 8.57 -2.54
C LYS A 39 -3.28 7.28 -2.31
N SER A 40 -4.41 7.36 -1.61
CA SER A 40 -5.28 6.21 -1.39
C SER A 40 -6.14 5.94 -2.61
N THR A 41 -6.35 4.67 -2.93
CA THR A 41 -7.23 4.25 -4.01
C THR A 41 -8.52 3.71 -3.40
N PRO A 42 -9.70 4.18 -3.85
CA PRO A 42 -10.96 3.61 -3.37
C PRO A 42 -11.07 2.15 -3.76
N LEU A 43 -11.40 1.31 -2.79
CA LEU A 43 -11.58 -0.12 -3.01
C LEU A 43 -12.95 -0.56 -2.51
N LYS A 44 -13.48 -1.64 -3.09
CA LYS A 44 -14.77 -2.19 -2.74
C LYS A 44 -14.66 -3.69 -2.50
N GLY A 45 -15.60 -4.22 -1.70
CA GLY A 45 -15.75 -5.66 -1.55
C GLY A 45 -14.50 -6.36 -1.06
N THR A 46 -14.20 -7.49 -1.67
CA THR A 46 -13.09 -8.36 -1.24
C THR A 46 -11.74 -7.68 -1.36
N ALA A 47 -11.53 -6.88 -2.41
CA ALA A 47 -10.27 -6.14 -2.57
C ALA A 47 -10.05 -5.18 -1.40
N LYS A 48 -11.11 -4.52 -0.92
CA LYS A 48 -11.02 -3.62 0.22
C LYS A 48 -10.63 -4.38 1.49
N PHE A 49 -11.27 -5.51 1.76
CA PHE A 49 -10.93 -6.30 2.94
C PHE A 49 -9.50 -6.83 2.88
N ALA A 50 -9.07 -7.27 1.70
CA ALA A 50 -7.70 -7.73 1.49
C ALA A 50 -6.70 -6.61 1.81
N PHE A 51 -6.95 -5.40 1.30
CA PHE A 51 -6.09 -4.26 1.55
C PHE A 51 -6.04 -3.93 3.04
N LEU A 52 -7.19 -3.89 3.71
CA LEU A 52 -7.25 -3.58 5.13
C LEU A 52 -6.49 -4.60 5.98
N SER A 53 -6.47 -5.86 5.56
CA SER A 53 -5.73 -6.89 6.27
C SER A 53 -4.22 -6.66 6.25
N GLN A 54 -3.70 -5.93 5.27
CA GLN A 54 -2.29 -5.64 5.11
C GLN A 54 -1.92 -4.19 5.45
N LYS A 55 -2.91 -3.38 5.81
CA LYS A 55 -2.72 -1.94 5.96
C LYS A 55 -1.69 -1.58 7.01
N HIS A 56 -1.63 -2.33 8.11
CA HIS A 56 -0.67 -2.04 9.18
C HIS A 56 0.78 -2.09 8.66
N SER A 57 1.13 -3.12 7.91
CA SER A 57 2.49 -3.22 7.38
C SER A 57 2.76 -2.18 6.29
N ILE A 58 1.74 -1.86 5.48
CA ILE A 58 1.87 -0.84 4.44
C ILE A 58 2.14 0.53 5.09
N ASP A 59 1.35 0.88 6.09
CA ASP A 59 1.51 2.15 6.81
C ASP A 59 2.86 2.22 7.53
N ALA A 60 3.31 1.12 8.11
CA ALA A 60 4.60 1.07 8.80
C ALA A 60 5.76 1.34 7.84
N GLN A 61 5.69 0.78 6.62
CA GLN A 61 6.73 1.05 5.61
C GLN A 61 6.75 2.52 5.21
N ILE A 62 5.56 3.11 5.00
CA ILE A 62 5.47 4.51 4.58
C ILE A 62 5.99 5.41 5.67
N LYS A 63 5.60 5.16 6.92
CA LYS A 63 6.09 5.94 8.05
C LYS A 63 7.60 5.82 8.18
N GLY A 64 8.14 4.61 8.06
CA GLY A 64 9.59 4.39 8.12
C GLY A 64 10.33 5.14 7.02
N TYR A 65 9.80 5.13 5.81
CA TYR A 65 10.37 5.89 4.70
C TYR A 65 10.35 7.39 4.99
N TYR A 66 9.22 7.92 5.45
CA TYR A 66 9.13 9.34 5.78
C TYR A 66 10.09 9.72 6.91
N ASP A 67 10.14 8.92 7.96
CA ASP A 67 11.04 9.20 9.09
C ASP A 67 12.49 9.27 8.64
N LYS A 68 12.87 8.48 7.64
CA LYS A 68 14.22 8.40 7.13
C LYS A 68 14.55 9.51 6.13
N THR A 69 13.62 9.87 5.26
CA THR A 69 13.89 10.77 4.12
C THR A 69 13.24 12.14 4.26
N LYS A 70 12.21 12.26 5.10
CA LYS A 70 11.38 13.47 5.22
C LYS A 70 10.78 13.91 3.89
N ASP A 71 10.44 12.93 3.02
CA ASP A 71 9.82 13.20 1.73
C ASP A 71 8.47 13.90 1.95
N PRO A 72 8.27 15.14 1.44
CA PRO A 72 7.09 15.92 1.76
C PRO A 72 5.76 15.33 1.28
N ILE A 73 5.76 14.47 0.27
CA ILE A 73 4.49 13.88 -0.17
C ILE A 73 3.90 12.92 0.88
N PHE A 74 4.72 12.47 1.83
CA PHE A 74 4.28 11.58 2.90
C PHE A 74 4.10 12.28 4.24
N THR A 75 4.13 13.62 4.27
CA THR A 75 4.12 14.42 5.50
C THR A 75 2.76 15.06 5.77
N PRO A 76 2.22 14.96 6.98
CA PRO A 76 2.41 13.84 7.90
C PRO A 76 1.54 12.67 7.46
N TYR A 77 2.10 11.52 7.27
CA TYR A 77 1.32 10.37 6.86
C TYR A 77 0.51 9.86 8.04
N GLN A 78 -0.79 9.70 7.84
CA GLN A 78 -1.73 9.30 8.90
C GLN A 78 -2.23 7.87 8.76
N GLY A 79 -1.79 7.15 7.78
CA GLY A 79 -2.23 5.79 7.58
C GLY A 79 -3.61 5.67 6.95
N GLY A 80 -4.06 6.71 6.33
CA GLY A 80 -5.32 6.72 5.63
C GLY A 80 -6.50 6.92 6.45
#